data_4277ef2018eefbffc0174b8008532d16
#
_entry.id   4277ef2018eefbffc0174b8008532d16
#
_cell.length_a   1.000
_cell.length_b   1.000
_cell.length_c   1.000
_cell.angle_alpha   90.00
_cell.angle_beta   90.00
_cell.angle_gamma   90.00
#
_symmetry.space_group_name_H-M   'P 1'
#
loop_
_entity.id
_entity.type
_entity.pdbx_description
1 polymer ?
#
loop_
_entity_poly.entity_id
_entity_poly.type
_entity_poly.pdbx_seq_one_letter_code
_entity_poly.pdbx_strand_id
1 'polypeptide(L)'
;MVNRQRQIPKPVLIFAIIFILALAALAIVPVVYALLFGDHGVKTEGINADGARQATTEVDGVWDVTNELGPNQTSAGFTFFEILPAERKMTSGSTREVEGEVQIEAGTLTAGEITVDMRSVATDNDRRDVNVRRSILNTDDYPTATFSVTEPADVSQLPSDGTVGTVTLTGDLTIRGETNRITHEFEALRTGDNIVVAGDIPISREDFGVKTPELVAAKIADEGEVNIRLNLEKVR
;
A
#
# COMPACT_ATOMS: atom_id res chain seq x y z
N MET A 1 -51.29 -33.35 -33.84
CA MET A 1 -50.08 -32.57 -34.15
C MET A 1 -48.96 -33.04 -33.21
N VAL A 2 -48.04 -33.85 -33.74
CA VAL A 2 -46.93 -34.40 -32.93
C VAL A 2 -45.80 -33.40 -32.93
N ASN A 3 -45.50 -32.84 -31.77
CA ASN A 3 -44.43 -31.90 -31.56
C ASN A 3 -43.07 -32.64 -31.58
N ARG A 4 -42.40 -32.69 -32.74
CA ARG A 4 -41.04 -33.21 -32.85
C ARG A 4 -40.06 -32.24 -32.17
N GLN A 5 -39.74 -32.49 -30.94
CA GLN A 5 -38.57 -31.84 -30.30
C GLN A 5 -37.31 -32.26 -31.09
N ARG A 6 -36.69 -31.28 -31.77
CA ARG A 6 -35.38 -31.46 -32.41
C ARG A 6 -34.34 -31.67 -31.32
N GLN A 7 -33.91 -32.89 -31.10
CA GLN A 7 -32.77 -33.17 -30.20
C GLN A 7 -31.51 -32.64 -30.86
N ILE A 8 -30.82 -31.74 -30.13
CA ILE A 8 -29.53 -31.20 -30.56
C ILE A 8 -28.51 -32.34 -30.57
N PRO A 9 -27.74 -32.55 -31.64
CA PRO A 9 -26.71 -33.60 -31.69
C PRO A 9 -25.71 -33.43 -30.55
N LYS A 10 -25.37 -34.51 -29.85
CA LYS A 10 -24.41 -34.49 -28.72
C LYS A 10 -23.10 -33.74 -29.01
N PRO A 11 -22.45 -33.89 -30.21
CA PRO A 11 -21.22 -33.11 -30.50
C PRO A 11 -21.46 -31.60 -30.55
N VAL A 12 -22.61 -31.15 -31.06
CA VAL A 12 -22.94 -29.71 -31.10
C VAL A 12 -23.12 -29.15 -29.68
N LEU A 13 -23.75 -29.93 -28.80
CA LEU A 13 -23.90 -29.54 -27.39
C LEU A 13 -22.54 -29.44 -26.68
N ILE A 14 -21.64 -30.41 -26.94
CA ILE A 14 -20.28 -30.41 -26.36
C ILE A 14 -19.48 -29.18 -26.85
N PHE A 15 -19.53 -28.89 -28.16
CA PHE A 15 -18.88 -27.69 -28.71
C PHE A 15 -19.45 -26.40 -28.13
N ALA A 16 -20.76 -26.29 -27.95
CA ALA A 16 -21.39 -25.13 -27.33
C ALA A 16 -20.97 -24.95 -25.88
N ILE A 17 -20.86 -26.02 -25.11
CA ILE A 17 -20.37 -25.96 -23.71
C ILE A 17 -18.92 -25.53 -23.67
N ILE A 18 -18.04 -26.09 -24.50
CA ILE A 18 -16.61 -25.71 -24.55
C ILE A 18 -16.48 -24.24 -24.95
N PHE A 19 -17.26 -23.77 -25.91
CA PHE A 19 -17.26 -22.38 -26.35
C PHE A 19 -17.72 -21.43 -25.25
N ILE A 20 -18.76 -21.75 -24.50
CA ILE A 20 -19.23 -20.96 -23.35
C ILE A 20 -18.19 -20.93 -22.24
N LEU A 21 -17.54 -22.08 -21.93
CA LEU A 21 -16.48 -22.13 -20.93
C LEU A 21 -15.26 -21.31 -21.35
N ALA A 22 -14.90 -21.32 -22.64
CA ALA A 22 -13.83 -20.50 -23.17
C ALA A 22 -14.14 -19.00 -23.08
N LEU A 23 -15.37 -18.59 -23.38
CA LEU A 23 -15.83 -17.21 -23.23
C LEU A 23 -15.87 -16.78 -21.74
N ALA A 24 -16.33 -17.67 -20.87
CA ALA A 24 -16.34 -17.42 -19.42
C ALA A 24 -14.91 -17.29 -18.89
N ALA A 25 -13.98 -18.16 -19.31
CA ALA A 25 -12.58 -18.06 -18.95
C ALA A 25 -11.95 -16.75 -19.46
N LEU A 26 -12.25 -16.35 -20.70
CA LEU A 26 -11.76 -15.09 -21.29
C LEU A 26 -12.25 -13.85 -20.51
N ALA A 27 -13.43 -13.91 -19.93
CA ALA A 27 -14.00 -12.83 -19.10
C ALA A 27 -13.50 -12.87 -17.64
N ILE A 28 -13.34 -14.07 -17.07
CA ILE A 28 -13.00 -14.25 -15.65
C ILE A 28 -11.50 -14.17 -15.41
N VAL A 29 -10.67 -14.74 -16.28
CA VAL A 29 -9.20 -14.78 -16.10
C VAL A 29 -8.60 -13.39 -15.96
N PRO A 30 -8.94 -12.36 -16.78
CA PRO A 30 -8.41 -11.00 -16.56
C PRO A 30 -8.85 -10.39 -15.23
N VAL A 31 -10.09 -10.65 -14.81
CA VAL A 31 -10.61 -10.14 -13.54
C VAL A 31 -9.90 -10.81 -12.36
N VAL A 32 -9.75 -12.13 -12.40
CA VAL A 32 -9.01 -12.88 -11.38
C VAL A 32 -7.54 -12.49 -11.38
N TYR A 33 -6.93 -12.30 -12.55
CA TYR A 33 -5.57 -11.80 -12.67
C TYR A 33 -5.43 -10.40 -12.09
N ALA A 34 -6.36 -9.49 -12.39
CA ALA A 34 -6.39 -8.15 -11.80
C ALA A 34 -6.60 -8.16 -10.28
N LEU A 35 -7.42 -9.08 -9.76
CA LEU A 35 -7.64 -9.25 -8.32
C LEU A 35 -6.44 -9.86 -7.58
N LEU A 36 -5.69 -10.74 -8.23
CA LEU A 36 -4.54 -11.43 -7.63
C LEU A 36 -3.20 -10.74 -7.87
N PHE A 37 -3.07 -9.98 -8.96
CA PHE A 37 -1.81 -9.40 -9.41
C PHE A 37 -1.94 -7.93 -9.86
N GLY A 38 -3.14 -7.35 -9.86
CA GLY A 38 -3.48 -6.07 -10.47
C GLY A 38 -3.39 -4.86 -9.54
N ASP A 39 -2.62 -4.93 -8.47
CA ASP A 39 -2.54 -3.86 -7.47
C ASP A 39 -1.39 -2.89 -7.76
N HIS A 40 -1.36 -2.36 -8.97
CA HIS A 40 -0.41 -1.33 -9.36
C HIS A 40 -1.11 0.04 -9.42
N GLY A 41 -0.73 0.93 -8.50
CA GLY A 41 -1.15 2.32 -8.53
C GLY A 41 -2.46 2.64 -7.81
N VAL A 42 -2.89 1.79 -6.91
CA VAL A 42 -4.00 2.07 -5.98
C VAL A 42 -3.46 2.77 -4.73
N LYS A 43 -4.26 3.62 -4.09
CA LYS A 43 -3.93 4.19 -2.77
C LYS A 43 -3.66 3.04 -1.80
N THR A 44 -2.60 3.19 -0.99
CA THR A 44 -2.37 2.30 0.14
C THR A 44 -3.51 2.46 1.14
N GLU A 45 -4.26 1.39 1.36
CA GLU A 45 -5.41 1.36 2.26
C GLU A 45 -4.97 1.31 3.72
N GLY A 46 -5.83 1.72 4.65
CA GLY A 46 -5.65 1.56 6.08
C GLY A 46 -5.69 0.09 6.55
N ILE A 47 -5.75 -0.13 7.86
CA ILE A 47 -5.82 -1.46 8.45
C ILE A 47 -7.17 -2.13 8.10
N ASN A 48 -7.10 -3.36 7.62
CA ASN A 48 -8.27 -4.23 7.55
C ASN A 48 -8.31 -5.11 8.81
N ALA A 49 -9.27 -4.84 9.69
CA ALA A 49 -9.47 -5.61 10.91
C ALA A 49 -10.42 -6.81 10.75
N ASP A 50 -10.95 -7.05 9.52
CA ASP A 50 -11.84 -8.18 9.27
C ASP A 50 -11.10 -9.51 9.48
N GLY A 51 -11.62 -10.33 10.39
CA GLY A 51 -11.00 -11.61 10.75
C GLY A 51 -9.75 -11.50 11.63
N ALA A 52 -9.47 -10.32 12.19
CA ALA A 52 -8.41 -10.15 13.19
C ALA A 52 -8.62 -11.09 14.37
N ARG A 53 -7.53 -11.60 14.93
CA ARG A 53 -7.52 -12.57 16.02
C ARG A 53 -6.66 -12.04 17.17
N GLN A 54 -6.87 -12.57 18.35
CA GLN A 54 -5.98 -12.29 19.47
C GLN A 54 -4.52 -12.53 19.09
N ALA A 55 -3.63 -11.63 19.52
CA ALA A 55 -2.20 -11.78 19.35
C ALA A 55 -1.69 -13.04 20.07
N THR A 56 -0.81 -13.77 19.40
CA THR A 56 -0.21 -15.02 19.91
C THR A 56 1.21 -14.80 20.40
N THR A 57 1.77 -13.62 20.16
CA THR A 57 3.13 -13.23 20.56
C THR A 57 3.11 -11.99 21.45
N GLU A 58 4.10 -11.89 22.33
CA GLU A 58 4.37 -10.68 23.10
C GLU A 58 4.86 -9.57 22.15
N VAL A 59 4.56 -8.30 22.50
CA VAL A 59 4.92 -7.16 21.70
C VAL A 59 6.44 -6.92 21.66
N ASP A 60 7.13 -7.20 22.76
CA ASP A 60 8.58 -7.05 22.87
C ASP A 60 9.33 -7.95 21.90
N GLY A 61 10.41 -7.45 21.31
CA GLY A 61 11.28 -8.17 20.40
C GLY A 61 11.61 -7.36 19.15
N VAL A 62 12.23 -8.03 18.19
CA VAL A 62 12.57 -7.50 16.88
C VAL A 62 11.51 -7.95 15.89
N TRP A 63 11.10 -7.04 15.04
CA TRP A 63 10.04 -7.24 14.06
C TRP A 63 10.49 -6.76 12.69
N ASP A 64 10.42 -7.66 11.69
CA ASP A 64 10.76 -7.35 10.31
C ASP A 64 9.52 -7.06 9.48
N VAL A 65 9.64 -6.16 8.51
CA VAL A 65 8.62 -5.95 7.50
C VAL A 65 8.47 -7.20 6.65
N THR A 66 7.24 -7.71 6.55
CA THR A 66 6.93 -8.83 5.65
C THR A 66 6.07 -8.37 4.47
N ASN A 67 6.34 -8.94 3.30
CA ASN A 67 5.58 -8.70 2.06
C ASN A 67 4.63 -9.86 1.75
N GLU A 68 4.24 -10.66 2.75
CA GLU A 68 3.29 -11.73 2.56
C GLU A 68 1.94 -11.22 2.03
N LEU A 69 1.37 -12.01 1.12
CA LEU A 69 0.05 -11.72 0.54
C LEU A 69 -1.04 -11.88 1.60
N GLY A 70 -1.92 -10.90 1.68
CA GLY A 70 -3.02 -10.95 2.63
C GLY A 70 -3.82 -9.64 2.68
N PRO A 71 -4.85 -9.58 3.54
CA PRO A 71 -5.70 -8.39 3.65
C PRO A 71 -4.95 -7.15 4.14
N ASN A 72 -3.85 -7.34 4.87
CA ASN A 72 -2.99 -6.27 5.38
C ASN A 72 -1.58 -6.34 4.77
N GLN A 73 -1.49 -6.63 3.48
CA GLN A 73 -0.20 -6.66 2.78
C GLN A 73 0.51 -5.31 2.88
N THR A 74 1.81 -5.36 3.13
CA THR A 74 2.68 -4.18 3.17
C THR A 74 2.58 -3.36 1.88
N SER A 75 2.44 -2.06 2.04
CA SER A 75 2.41 -1.08 0.95
C SER A 75 2.80 0.30 1.46
N ALA A 76 3.51 1.06 0.66
CA ALA A 76 3.80 2.47 0.88
C ALA A 76 3.54 3.26 -0.38
N GLY A 77 3.04 4.49 -0.25
CA GLY A 77 2.67 5.28 -1.39
C GLY A 77 2.38 6.73 -1.07
N PHE A 78 1.75 7.39 -2.01
CA PHE A 78 1.35 8.79 -1.90
C PHE A 78 -0.03 9.03 -2.48
N THR A 79 -0.68 10.10 -2.03
CA THR A 79 -1.92 10.62 -2.60
C THR A 79 -1.86 12.14 -2.68
N PHE A 80 -2.06 12.70 -3.88
CA PHE A 80 -2.14 14.13 -4.12
C PHE A 80 -3.36 14.47 -4.97
N PHE A 81 -3.87 15.70 -4.82
CA PHE A 81 -4.89 16.23 -5.72
C PHE A 81 -4.24 16.81 -6.98
N GLU A 82 -4.76 16.41 -8.13
CA GLU A 82 -4.53 17.09 -9.40
C GLU A 82 -5.66 18.12 -9.62
N ILE A 83 -5.26 19.36 -9.84
CA ILE A 83 -6.15 20.46 -10.17
C ILE A 83 -6.18 20.60 -11.69
N LEU A 84 -7.20 20.04 -12.31
CA LEU A 84 -7.46 20.15 -13.74
C LEU A 84 -8.44 21.32 -13.99
N PRO A 85 -8.49 21.91 -15.23
CA PRO A 85 -9.34 23.06 -15.50
C PRO A 85 -10.83 22.86 -15.21
N ALA A 86 -11.31 21.61 -15.25
CA ALA A 86 -12.71 21.26 -15.05
C ALA A 86 -12.98 20.30 -13.88
N GLU A 87 -11.93 19.79 -13.23
CA GLU A 87 -12.06 18.69 -12.25
C GLU A 87 -10.90 18.70 -11.24
N ARG A 88 -11.20 18.31 -10.01
CA ARG A 88 -10.19 17.89 -9.03
C ARG A 88 -10.18 16.37 -8.99
N LYS A 89 -9.03 15.76 -9.27
CA LYS A 89 -8.84 14.32 -9.25
C LYS A 89 -7.82 13.94 -8.18
N MET A 90 -8.08 12.89 -7.40
CA MET A 90 -7.07 12.27 -6.55
C MET A 90 -6.21 11.34 -7.40
N THR A 91 -4.91 11.47 -7.26
CA THR A 91 -3.93 10.60 -7.89
C THR A 91 -3.09 9.96 -6.81
N SER A 92 -3.08 8.64 -6.81
CA SER A 92 -2.29 7.83 -5.88
C SER A 92 -1.30 6.97 -6.65
N GLY A 93 -0.19 6.69 -6.00
CA GLY A 93 0.79 5.71 -6.44
C GLY A 93 1.33 4.95 -5.24
N SER A 94 1.65 3.68 -5.41
CA SER A 94 2.16 2.85 -4.33
C SER A 94 3.16 1.81 -4.80
N THR A 95 3.86 1.22 -3.84
CA THR A 95 4.75 0.08 -4.02
C THR A 95 4.61 -0.88 -2.86
N ARG A 96 5.00 -2.13 -3.08
CA ARG A 96 5.12 -3.18 -2.06
C ARG A 96 6.57 -3.50 -1.72
N GLU A 97 7.51 -2.93 -2.46
CA GLU A 97 8.94 -3.07 -2.21
C GLU A 97 9.35 -2.20 -1.03
N VAL A 98 9.00 -2.70 0.16
CA VAL A 98 9.25 -2.07 1.46
C VAL A 98 9.97 -3.07 2.34
N GLU A 99 11.04 -2.63 2.98
CA GLU A 99 11.82 -3.40 3.94
C GLU A 99 12.09 -2.58 5.19
N GLY A 100 12.42 -3.24 6.27
CA GLY A 100 12.80 -2.57 7.51
C GLY A 100 12.56 -3.43 8.74
N GLU A 101 13.07 -2.91 9.85
CA GLU A 101 13.05 -3.56 11.15
C GLU A 101 12.63 -2.57 12.22
N VAL A 102 11.94 -3.04 13.24
CA VAL A 102 11.64 -2.27 14.45
C VAL A 102 11.99 -3.08 15.69
N GLN A 103 12.45 -2.39 16.75
CA GLN A 103 12.84 -2.99 18.02
C GLN A 103 11.93 -2.47 19.14
N ILE A 104 11.34 -3.39 19.89
CA ILE A 104 10.48 -3.08 21.03
C ILE A 104 11.06 -3.75 22.27
N GLU A 105 11.29 -2.94 23.32
CA GLU A 105 11.82 -3.39 24.60
C GLU A 105 10.96 -2.86 25.74
N ALA A 106 10.54 -3.75 26.63
CA ALA A 106 9.70 -3.43 27.80
C ALA A 106 8.48 -2.56 27.45
N GLY A 107 7.79 -2.88 26.33
CA GLY A 107 6.62 -2.15 25.85
C GLY A 107 6.93 -0.81 25.21
N THR A 108 8.19 -0.53 24.91
CA THR A 108 8.63 0.72 24.26
C THR A 108 9.29 0.41 22.93
N LEU A 109 8.82 1.04 21.85
CA LEU A 109 9.50 1.06 20.57
C LEU A 109 10.75 1.93 20.72
N THR A 110 11.92 1.30 20.65
CA THR A 110 13.22 1.96 20.92
C THR A 110 13.98 2.33 19.66
N ALA A 111 13.73 1.59 18.55
CA ALA A 111 14.32 1.83 17.24
C ALA A 111 13.40 1.35 16.14
N GLY A 112 13.51 1.94 14.95
CA GLY A 112 12.80 1.50 13.76
C GLY A 112 13.34 2.22 12.55
N GLU A 113 13.57 1.46 11.48
CA GLU A 113 13.97 1.98 10.18
C GLU A 113 13.21 1.26 9.08
N ILE A 114 12.53 2.02 8.25
CA ILE A 114 11.76 1.54 7.11
C ILE A 114 12.32 2.15 5.85
N THR A 115 12.56 1.33 4.85
CA THR A 115 13.06 1.72 3.53
C THR A 115 12.07 1.31 2.44
N VAL A 116 11.77 2.22 1.54
CA VAL A 116 10.85 2.03 0.41
C VAL A 116 11.64 2.17 -0.89
N ASP A 117 11.56 1.18 -1.80
CA ASP A 117 12.11 1.30 -3.16
C ASP A 117 11.20 2.18 -4.02
N MET A 118 11.65 3.41 -4.28
CA MET A 118 10.89 4.40 -5.05
C MET A 118 10.86 4.11 -6.54
N ARG A 119 11.75 3.23 -7.06
CA ARG A 119 11.79 2.82 -8.47
C ARG A 119 10.62 1.90 -8.84
N SER A 120 10.05 1.23 -7.87
CA SER A 120 8.91 0.32 -8.03
C SER A 120 7.55 0.98 -7.86
N VAL A 121 7.51 2.26 -7.48
CA VAL A 121 6.26 3.02 -7.34
C VAL A 121 5.52 3.06 -8.68
N ALA A 122 4.25 2.67 -8.65
CA ALA A 122 3.36 2.65 -9.80
C ALA A 122 2.02 3.33 -9.47
N THR A 123 1.37 3.86 -10.49
CA THR A 123 0.03 4.46 -10.46
C THR A 123 -0.92 3.65 -11.33
N ASP A 124 -2.13 4.13 -11.54
CA ASP A 124 -3.11 3.54 -12.47
C ASP A 124 -2.78 3.74 -13.96
N ASN A 125 -1.58 4.29 -14.30
CA ASN A 125 -1.23 4.61 -15.67
C ASN A 125 0.28 4.57 -15.93
N ASP A 126 0.74 3.67 -16.79
CA ASP A 126 2.16 3.45 -17.12
C ASP A 126 2.91 4.73 -17.57
N ARG A 127 2.24 5.64 -18.30
CA ARG A 127 2.86 6.90 -18.73
C ARG A 127 3.07 7.83 -17.55
N ARG A 128 2.13 7.82 -16.61
CA ARG A 128 2.26 8.59 -15.36
C ARG A 128 3.41 8.03 -14.53
N ASP A 129 3.56 6.73 -14.44
CA ASP A 129 4.62 6.07 -13.69
C ASP A 129 6.01 6.51 -14.13
N VAL A 130 6.25 6.55 -15.46
CA VAL A 130 7.51 7.05 -16.02
C VAL A 130 7.77 8.49 -15.58
N ASN A 131 6.73 9.36 -15.64
CA ASN A 131 6.86 10.75 -15.23
C ASN A 131 7.06 10.92 -13.73
N VAL A 132 6.30 10.17 -12.92
CA VAL A 132 6.42 10.17 -11.45
C VAL A 132 7.82 9.77 -11.05
N ARG A 133 8.31 8.63 -11.52
CA ARG A 133 9.64 8.13 -11.17
C ARG A 133 10.76 9.05 -11.65
N ARG A 134 10.76 9.47 -12.92
CA ARG A 134 11.88 10.22 -13.49
C ARG A 134 11.84 11.71 -13.18
N SER A 135 10.68 12.34 -13.33
CA SER A 135 10.60 13.82 -13.29
C SER A 135 10.19 14.35 -11.93
N ILE A 136 9.31 13.65 -11.20
CA ILE A 136 8.77 14.10 -9.91
C ILE A 136 9.65 13.61 -8.78
N LEU A 137 9.86 12.30 -8.69
CA LEU A 137 10.61 11.67 -7.61
C LEU A 137 12.12 11.57 -7.88
N ASN A 138 12.53 11.64 -9.17
CA ASN A 138 13.92 11.51 -9.62
C ASN A 138 14.59 10.24 -9.03
N THR A 139 13.96 9.09 -9.25
CA THR A 139 14.35 7.83 -8.61
C THR A 139 15.68 7.28 -9.11
N ASP A 140 16.23 7.81 -10.18
CA ASP A 140 17.58 7.48 -10.66
C ASP A 140 18.66 8.02 -9.68
N ASP A 141 18.42 9.22 -9.12
CA ASP A 141 19.33 9.84 -8.13
C ASP A 141 18.91 9.50 -6.67
N TYR A 142 17.62 9.33 -6.43
CA TYR A 142 17.02 9.07 -5.12
C TYR A 142 16.19 7.78 -5.16
N PRO A 143 16.84 6.61 -5.18
CA PRO A 143 16.14 5.33 -5.39
C PRO A 143 15.28 4.89 -4.21
N THR A 144 15.51 5.45 -3.02
CA THR A 144 14.80 5.07 -1.80
C THR A 144 14.21 6.27 -1.08
N ALA A 145 13.12 6.02 -0.34
CA ALA A 145 12.65 6.88 0.74
C ALA A 145 12.78 6.11 2.07
N THR A 146 13.02 6.82 3.17
CA THR A 146 13.23 6.19 4.48
C THR A 146 12.44 6.90 5.57
N PHE A 147 12.04 6.13 6.59
CA PHE A 147 11.55 6.66 7.85
C PHE A 147 12.33 6.04 9.01
N SER A 148 12.95 6.86 9.82
CA SER A 148 13.73 6.42 10.98
C SER A 148 13.13 7.00 12.26
N VAL A 149 12.74 6.13 13.19
CA VAL A 149 12.23 6.54 14.50
C VAL A 149 13.33 7.25 15.28
N THR A 150 13.05 8.46 15.77
CA THR A 150 14.03 9.29 16.49
C THR A 150 13.71 9.47 17.96
N GLU A 151 12.47 9.17 18.37
CA GLU A 151 12.04 9.25 19.77
C GLU A 151 11.37 7.93 20.17
N PRO A 152 11.69 7.39 21.38
CA PRO A 152 11.00 6.20 21.88
C PRO A 152 9.48 6.41 21.99
N ALA A 153 8.69 5.39 21.66
CA ALA A 153 7.23 5.44 21.73
C ALA A 153 6.67 4.31 22.61
N ASP A 154 5.72 4.64 23.49
CA ASP A 154 5.04 3.66 24.32
C ASP A 154 4.04 2.86 23.47
N VAL A 155 4.27 1.55 23.34
CA VAL A 155 3.41 0.58 22.66
C VAL A 155 2.80 -0.44 23.62
N SER A 156 3.01 -0.27 24.93
CA SER A 156 2.53 -1.19 25.97
C SER A 156 0.99 -1.25 26.05
N GLN A 157 0.32 -0.20 25.58
CA GLN A 157 -1.13 -0.07 25.59
C GLN A 157 -1.80 -0.58 24.32
N LEU A 158 -1.03 -1.06 23.33
CA LEU A 158 -1.61 -1.61 22.10
C LEU A 158 -2.44 -2.88 22.42
N PRO A 159 -3.71 -2.92 22.02
CA PRO A 159 -4.59 -4.05 22.30
C PRO A 159 -4.01 -5.36 21.77
N SER A 160 -4.16 -6.43 22.55
CA SER A 160 -3.75 -7.79 22.14
C SER A 160 -4.92 -8.68 21.72
N ASP A 161 -6.13 -8.17 21.76
CA ASP A 161 -7.37 -8.91 21.50
C ASP A 161 -7.81 -8.88 20.02
N GLY A 162 -7.00 -8.27 19.12
CA GLY A 162 -7.33 -8.12 17.70
C GLY A 162 -8.12 -6.85 17.40
N THR A 163 -8.18 -5.90 18.33
CA THR A 163 -8.74 -4.56 18.07
C THR A 163 -7.64 -3.59 17.67
N VAL A 164 -8.01 -2.59 16.87
CA VAL A 164 -7.10 -1.52 16.43
C VAL A 164 -6.88 -0.55 17.59
N GLY A 165 -5.62 -0.27 17.89
CA GLY A 165 -5.18 0.81 18.76
C GLY A 165 -4.45 1.89 17.98
N THR A 166 -3.88 2.88 18.67
CA THR A 166 -3.06 3.93 18.06
C THR A 166 -1.73 4.07 18.77
N VAL A 167 -0.73 4.56 18.03
CA VAL A 167 0.59 4.91 18.55
C VAL A 167 1.07 6.19 17.87
N THR A 168 1.58 7.14 18.66
CA THR A 168 2.24 8.33 18.10
C THR A 168 3.72 8.06 17.93
N LEU A 169 4.23 8.22 16.70
CA LEU A 169 5.64 8.07 16.38
C LEU A 169 6.23 9.43 15.96
N THR A 170 7.43 9.69 16.43
CA THR A 170 8.27 10.80 15.97
C THR A 170 9.49 10.24 15.27
N GLY A 171 9.74 10.69 14.05
CA GLY A 171 10.84 10.20 13.24
C GLY A 171 11.24 11.16 12.13
N ASP A 172 12.34 10.84 11.49
CA ASP A 172 12.87 11.56 10.34
C ASP A 172 12.41 10.84 9.06
N LEU A 173 11.58 11.53 8.27
CA LEU A 173 11.12 11.08 6.95
C LEU A 173 12.00 11.69 5.88
N THR A 174 12.66 10.85 5.09
CA THR A 174 13.51 11.28 3.97
C THR A 174 12.88 10.88 2.66
N ILE A 175 12.60 11.86 1.80
CA ILE A 175 12.11 11.66 0.43
C ILE A 175 12.96 12.53 -0.47
N ARG A 176 13.44 11.96 -1.58
CA ARG A 176 14.23 12.71 -2.57
C ARG A 176 15.50 13.40 -2.00
N GLY A 177 16.09 12.82 -0.95
CA GLY A 177 17.25 13.33 -0.26
C GLY A 177 16.98 14.48 0.73
N GLU A 178 15.75 14.97 0.81
CA GLU A 178 15.33 15.95 1.82
C GLU A 178 14.73 15.23 3.02
N THR A 179 15.18 15.62 4.22
CA THR A 179 14.76 14.98 5.48
C THR A 179 13.97 15.95 6.33
N ASN A 180 12.78 15.55 6.74
CA ASN A 180 11.93 16.33 7.63
C ASN A 180 11.50 15.49 8.82
N ARG A 181 11.55 16.09 10.02
CA ARG A 181 11.02 15.47 11.23
C ARG A 181 9.51 15.56 11.21
N ILE A 182 8.86 14.42 11.41
CA ILE A 182 7.42 14.32 11.55
C ILE A 182 7.04 13.68 12.88
N THR A 183 5.88 14.07 13.40
CA THR A 183 5.18 13.39 14.50
C THR A 183 3.78 13.11 14.01
N HIS A 184 3.39 11.82 14.00
CA HIS A 184 2.11 11.39 13.49
C HIS A 184 1.53 10.26 14.33
N GLU A 185 0.19 10.22 14.45
CA GLU A 185 -0.53 9.13 15.09
C GLU A 185 -0.85 8.06 14.03
N PHE A 186 -0.36 6.84 14.27
CA PHE A 186 -0.60 5.68 13.42
C PHE A 186 -1.60 4.76 14.07
N GLU A 187 -2.44 4.12 13.26
CA GLU A 187 -3.19 2.95 13.67
C GLU A 187 -2.26 1.74 13.80
N ALA A 188 -2.52 0.89 14.79
CA ALA A 188 -1.76 -0.34 15.00
C ALA A 188 -2.69 -1.48 15.41
N LEU A 189 -2.50 -2.65 14.80
CA LEU A 189 -3.28 -3.86 15.06
C LEU A 189 -2.32 -5.01 15.38
N ARG A 190 -2.47 -5.62 16.56
CA ARG A 190 -1.80 -6.88 16.89
C ARG A 190 -2.74 -8.03 16.58
N THR A 191 -2.35 -8.92 15.66
CA THR A 191 -3.21 -10.04 15.23
C THR A 191 -2.41 -11.29 14.91
N GLY A 192 -2.69 -12.39 15.60
CA GLY A 192 -1.87 -13.62 15.48
C GLY A 192 -0.42 -13.33 15.81
N ASP A 193 0.49 -13.63 14.89
CA ASP A 193 1.94 -13.42 15.04
C ASP A 193 2.44 -12.10 14.44
N ASN A 194 1.52 -11.24 13.98
CA ASN A 194 1.82 -10.01 13.25
C ASN A 194 1.44 -8.75 14.01
N ILE A 195 2.14 -7.66 13.69
CA ILE A 195 1.72 -6.29 13.98
C ILE A 195 1.52 -5.58 12.64
N VAL A 196 0.33 -4.99 12.45
CA VAL A 196 0.04 -4.15 11.29
C VAL A 196 0.02 -2.69 11.74
N VAL A 197 0.74 -1.83 11.04
CA VAL A 197 0.76 -0.38 11.30
C VAL A 197 0.32 0.34 10.04
N ALA A 198 -0.58 1.32 10.15
CA ALA A 198 -1.00 2.12 9.00
C ALA A 198 -1.21 3.59 9.39
N GLY A 199 -1.05 4.47 8.39
CA GLY A 199 -1.32 5.89 8.54
C GLY A 199 -1.22 6.66 7.23
N ASP A 200 -1.93 7.77 7.19
CA ASP A 200 -1.90 8.76 6.11
C ASP A 200 -1.21 10.02 6.67
N ILE A 201 0.07 10.18 6.36
CA ILE A 201 0.91 11.26 6.88
C ILE A 201 0.74 12.49 5.99
N PRO A 202 0.15 13.60 6.47
CA PRO A 202 0.05 14.82 5.69
C PRO A 202 1.44 15.43 5.45
N ILE A 203 1.74 15.77 4.21
CA ILE A 203 3.00 16.38 3.81
C ILE A 203 2.78 17.54 2.83
N SER A 204 3.71 18.51 2.84
CA SER A 204 3.90 19.41 1.71
C SER A 204 4.98 18.84 0.78
N ARG A 205 4.66 18.72 -0.52
CA ARG A 205 5.65 18.24 -1.51
C ARG A 205 6.86 19.17 -1.61
N GLU A 206 6.70 20.46 -1.30
CA GLU A 206 7.78 21.45 -1.34
C GLU A 206 8.82 21.19 -0.26
N ASP A 207 8.40 20.69 0.91
CA ASP A 207 9.30 20.33 2.02
C ASP A 207 10.29 19.21 1.65
N PHE A 208 9.94 18.43 0.60
CA PHE A 208 10.78 17.37 0.05
C PHE A 208 11.38 17.72 -1.32
N GLY A 209 11.42 19.00 -1.67
CA GLY A 209 12.03 19.48 -2.92
C GLY A 209 11.33 18.93 -4.18
N VAL A 210 10.09 18.42 -4.06
CA VAL A 210 9.31 17.89 -5.17
C VAL A 210 8.69 19.04 -5.97
N LYS A 211 9.34 19.39 -7.07
CA LYS A 211 8.87 20.42 -8.01
C LYS A 211 8.05 19.78 -9.12
N THR A 212 6.88 20.32 -9.36
CA THR A 212 6.05 19.90 -10.49
C THR A 212 6.17 20.89 -11.63
N PRO A 213 6.20 20.44 -12.89
CA PRO A 213 6.17 21.35 -14.02
C PRO A 213 4.89 22.22 -13.97
N GLU A 214 5.04 23.52 -14.13
CA GLU A 214 3.89 24.42 -14.30
C GLU A 214 3.29 24.19 -15.70
N LEU A 215 2.41 23.22 -15.81
CA LEU A 215 1.59 23.02 -16.99
C LEU A 215 0.31 23.84 -16.86
N VAL A 216 0.03 24.67 -17.85
CA VAL A 216 -1.17 25.51 -17.89
C VAL A 216 -2.49 24.72 -17.74
N ALA A 217 -2.44 23.41 -17.97
CA ALA A 217 -3.60 22.52 -17.99
C ALA A 217 -3.75 21.59 -16.79
N ALA A 218 -2.73 21.43 -15.95
CA ALA A 218 -2.80 20.57 -14.77
C ALA A 218 -1.80 21.04 -13.70
N LYS A 219 -2.27 21.22 -12.48
CA LYS A 219 -1.42 21.54 -11.32
C LYS A 219 -1.61 20.46 -10.25
N ILE A 220 -0.51 19.94 -9.72
CA ILE A 220 -0.55 19.08 -8.54
C ILE A 220 -0.62 19.99 -7.31
N ALA A 221 -1.49 19.65 -6.35
CA ALA A 221 -1.60 20.37 -5.08
C ALA A 221 -0.26 20.37 -4.33
N ASP A 222 -0.02 21.42 -3.56
CA ASP A 222 1.20 21.51 -2.76
C ASP A 222 1.16 20.55 -1.57
N GLU A 223 -0.03 20.30 -1.03
CA GLU A 223 -0.28 19.37 0.06
C GLU A 223 -0.83 18.04 -0.45
N GLY A 224 -0.45 16.98 0.22
CA GLY A 224 -0.87 15.61 -0.03
C GLY A 224 -0.55 14.71 1.15
N GLU A 225 -0.51 13.43 0.91
CA GLU A 225 -0.30 12.41 1.93
C GLU A 225 0.73 11.40 1.49
N VAL A 226 1.57 10.96 2.42
CA VAL A 226 2.27 9.68 2.36
C VAL A 226 1.39 8.65 3.03
N ASN A 227 1.00 7.63 2.29
CA ASN A 227 0.15 6.56 2.78
C ASN A 227 1.00 5.33 3.07
N ILE A 228 0.88 4.75 4.24
CA ILE A 228 1.67 3.58 4.63
C ILE A 228 0.81 2.52 5.31
N ARG A 229 1.07 1.26 4.98
CA ARG A 229 0.62 0.09 5.72
C ARG A 229 1.77 -0.91 5.76
N LEU A 230 2.23 -1.22 6.95
CA LEU A 230 3.29 -2.20 7.22
C LEU A 230 2.69 -3.42 7.89
N ASN A 231 3.03 -4.58 7.41
CA ASN A 231 2.83 -5.85 8.10
C ASN A 231 4.18 -6.30 8.65
N LEU A 232 4.26 -6.47 9.95
CA LEU A 232 5.48 -6.82 10.67
C LEU A 232 5.35 -8.22 11.24
N GLU A 233 6.36 -9.04 11.03
CA GLU A 233 6.48 -10.39 11.59
C GLU A 233 7.63 -10.42 12.61
N LYS A 234 7.43 -11.16 13.71
CA LYS A 234 8.43 -11.26 14.76
C LYS A 234 9.61 -12.12 14.31
N VAL A 235 10.83 -11.58 14.45
CA VAL A 235 12.07 -12.33 14.24
C VAL A 235 12.19 -13.41 15.32
N ARG A 236 12.44 -14.65 14.91
CA ARG A 236 12.54 -15.81 15.79
C ARG A 236 13.94 -15.99 16.37
#